data_3bbf04adcfb65de486885b3e20d97ad3
#
_entry.id   3bbf04adcfb65de486885b3e20d97ad3
#
_cell.length_a   1.000
_cell.length_b   1.000
_cell.length_c   1.000
_cell.angle_alpha   90.00
_cell.angle_beta   90.00
_cell.angle_gamma   90.00
#
_symmetry.space_group_name_H-M   'P 1'
#
loop_
_entity.id
_entity.type
_entity.pdbx_description
1 polymer ?
#
loop_
_entity_poly.entity_id
_entity_poly.type
_entity_poly.pdbx_seq_one_letter_code
_entity_poly.pdbx_strand_id
1 'polypeptide(L)'
;MKKRAVLYCRISTGDQHLETQLLDLREMAKQRGYEVVREFTDIISGSKSRRPGLDQLMADARRHRFDIVLVAAFDRIARNVRHFLDVLDELNHLGIEFVSKRENVDTSGPLGRAMLTIVGAISELERSVIVERVRAGMRRAKLEGRRIGRAPLDIDRAQVVADRLAGMSLTSVAKKYHVSRATVCRLVNEARGLKSHAGNLEKAVPLTETGNLQAAA
;
A
#
# COMPACT_ATOMS: atom_id res chain seq x y z
N MET A 1 -33.99 1.01 -14.60
CA MET A 1 -33.80 1.90 -13.43
C MET A 1 -33.00 3.12 -13.87
N LYS A 2 -33.32 4.29 -13.34
CA LYS A 2 -32.51 5.49 -13.57
C LYS A 2 -31.20 5.38 -12.78
N LYS A 3 -30.07 5.79 -13.37
CA LYS A 3 -28.80 5.85 -12.65
C LYS A 3 -28.85 6.94 -11.58
N ARG A 4 -28.39 6.61 -10.38
CA ARG A 4 -28.30 7.55 -9.24
C ARG A 4 -27.05 8.39 -9.42
N ALA A 5 -27.20 9.69 -9.59
CA ALA A 5 -26.11 10.62 -9.79
C ALA A 5 -25.84 11.46 -8.55
N VAL A 6 -24.58 11.76 -8.31
CA VAL A 6 -24.16 12.80 -7.37
C VAL A 6 -23.45 13.92 -8.11
N LEU A 7 -23.64 15.15 -7.64
CA LEU A 7 -22.97 16.32 -8.18
C LEU A 7 -21.86 16.72 -7.21
N TYR A 8 -20.69 17.04 -7.75
CA TYR A 8 -19.61 17.60 -6.95
C TYR A 8 -19.13 18.93 -7.53
N CYS A 9 -19.16 19.95 -6.69
CA CYS A 9 -18.68 21.28 -7.02
C CYS A 9 -17.62 21.75 -6.03
N ARG A 10 -16.60 22.46 -6.53
CA ARG A 10 -15.60 23.11 -5.72
C ARG A 10 -15.41 24.53 -6.17
N ILE A 11 -15.51 25.48 -5.21
CA ILE A 11 -15.28 26.90 -5.44
C ILE A 11 -14.20 27.45 -4.52
N SER A 12 -13.59 28.56 -4.90
CA SER A 12 -12.77 29.39 -4.02
C SER A 12 -13.66 30.35 -3.22
N THR A 13 -13.20 30.81 -2.07
CA THR A 13 -13.96 31.70 -1.16
C THR A 13 -14.42 33.03 -1.78
N GLY A 14 -13.95 33.39 -2.95
CA GLY A 14 -14.37 34.60 -3.68
C GLY A 14 -15.20 34.32 -4.94
N ASP A 15 -15.53 33.06 -5.20
CA ASP A 15 -16.20 32.66 -6.43
C ASP A 15 -17.71 32.57 -6.22
N GLN A 16 -18.47 33.44 -6.90
CA GLN A 16 -19.95 33.51 -6.80
C GLN A 16 -20.64 32.48 -7.75
N HIS A 17 -19.89 31.61 -8.43
CA HIS A 17 -20.43 30.73 -9.48
C HIS A 17 -20.85 29.34 -9.03
N LEU A 18 -21.02 29.08 -7.72
CA LEU A 18 -21.46 27.77 -7.24
C LEU A 18 -22.82 27.38 -7.79
N GLU A 19 -23.80 28.29 -7.67
CA GLU A 19 -25.17 28.04 -8.16
C GLU A 19 -25.21 27.77 -9.66
N THR A 20 -24.42 28.52 -10.44
CA THR A 20 -24.32 28.30 -11.90
C THR A 20 -23.76 26.91 -12.21
N GLN A 21 -22.70 26.47 -11.50
CA GLN A 21 -22.11 25.14 -11.70
C GLN A 21 -23.12 24.05 -11.33
N LEU A 22 -23.85 24.19 -10.22
CA LEU A 22 -24.89 23.24 -9.81
C LEU A 22 -26.06 23.19 -10.79
N LEU A 23 -26.53 24.33 -11.26
CA LEU A 23 -27.58 24.41 -12.29
C LEU A 23 -27.17 23.67 -13.56
N ASP A 24 -25.98 23.93 -14.02
CA ASP A 24 -25.40 23.27 -15.20
C ASP A 24 -25.32 21.75 -15.07
N LEU A 25 -24.89 21.26 -13.88
CA LEU A 25 -24.81 19.83 -13.62
C LEU A 25 -26.17 19.17 -13.44
N ARG A 26 -27.14 19.86 -12.83
CA ARG A 26 -28.54 19.40 -12.71
C ARG A 26 -29.18 19.26 -14.09
N GLU A 27 -28.94 20.24 -14.95
CA GLU A 27 -29.45 20.20 -16.32
C GLU A 27 -28.84 19.03 -17.10
N MET A 28 -27.53 18.82 -17.02
CA MET A 28 -26.84 17.69 -17.62
C MET A 28 -27.40 16.35 -17.10
N ALA A 29 -27.60 16.22 -15.79
CA ALA A 29 -28.20 15.02 -15.20
C ALA A 29 -29.61 14.76 -15.76
N LYS A 30 -30.43 15.82 -15.86
CA LYS A 30 -31.79 15.75 -16.42
C LYS A 30 -31.77 15.31 -17.89
N GLN A 31 -30.91 15.93 -18.72
CA GLN A 31 -30.78 15.59 -20.16
C GLN A 31 -30.34 14.13 -20.36
N ARG A 32 -29.50 13.59 -19.47
CA ARG A 32 -29.05 12.20 -19.51
C ARG A 32 -29.97 11.21 -18.80
N GLY A 33 -31.09 11.69 -18.22
CA GLY A 33 -32.07 10.86 -17.51
C GLY A 33 -31.58 10.29 -16.18
N TYR A 34 -30.57 10.92 -15.56
CA TYR A 34 -30.06 10.53 -14.25
C TYR A 34 -30.92 11.10 -13.12
N GLU A 35 -30.96 10.39 -11.99
CA GLU A 35 -31.59 10.83 -10.76
C GLU A 35 -30.53 11.44 -9.83
N VAL A 36 -30.61 12.73 -9.54
CA VAL A 36 -29.68 13.41 -8.61
C VAL A 36 -30.08 13.06 -7.18
N VAL A 37 -29.29 12.23 -6.51
CA VAL A 37 -29.56 11.78 -5.13
C VAL A 37 -28.87 12.63 -4.08
N ARG A 38 -27.74 13.29 -4.43
CA ARG A 38 -27.02 14.17 -3.50
C ARG A 38 -26.09 15.14 -4.23
N GLU A 39 -25.84 16.27 -3.56
CA GLU A 39 -24.89 17.29 -4.01
C GLU A 39 -23.84 17.48 -2.92
N PHE A 40 -22.57 17.50 -3.34
CA PHE A 40 -21.42 17.74 -2.47
C PHE A 40 -20.71 19.02 -2.91
N THR A 41 -20.39 19.86 -1.95
CA THR A 41 -19.71 21.12 -2.22
C THR A 41 -18.54 21.34 -1.29
N ASP A 42 -17.43 21.84 -1.83
CA ASP A 42 -16.28 22.28 -1.05
C ASP A 42 -15.97 23.75 -1.36
N ILE A 43 -15.91 24.56 -0.31
CA ILE A 43 -15.47 25.96 -0.39
C ILE A 43 -14.06 26.03 0.17
N ILE A 44 -13.06 26.30 -0.70
CA ILE A 44 -11.65 26.26 -0.33
C ILE A 44 -11.10 27.68 -0.26
N SER A 45 -10.70 28.11 0.95
CA SER A 45 -9.83 29.28 1.12
C SER A 45 -8.37 28.85 0.93
N GLY A 46 -7.56 29.70 0.29
CA GLY A 46 -6.21 29.40 -0.23
C GLY A 46 -5.21 28.66 0.66
N SER A 47 -5.43 28.57 1.98
CA SER A 47 -4.56 27.86 2.92
C SER A 47 -5.13 26.55 3.45
N LYS A 48 -6.44 26.30 3.33
CA LYS A 48 -7.07 25.09 3.90
C LYS A 48 -7.15 23.95 2.89
N SER A 49 -6.39 22.90 3.19
CA SER A 49 -6.24 21.71 2.36
C SER A 49 -7.37 20.68 2.49
N ARG A 50 -8.28 20.80 3.46
CA ARG A 50 -9.36 19.83 3.71
C ARG A 50 -10.51 19.99 2.73
N ARG A 51 -11.01 18.84 2.26
CA ARG A 51 -12.15 18.75 1.33
C ARG A 51 -13.22 17.82 1.92
N PRO A 52 -13.97 18.29 2.93
CA PRO A 52 -14.95 17.44 3.60
C PRO A 52 -16.04 16.93 2.64
N GLY A 53 -16.40 17.71 1.62
CA GLY A 53 -17.36 17.30 0.60
C GLY A 53 -16.85 16.14 -0.24
N LEU A 54 -15.58 16.20 -0.71
CA LEU A 54 -14.96 15.11 -1.44
C LEU A 54 -14.76 13.87 -0.56
N ASP A 55 -14.29 14.05 0.68
CA ASP A 55 -14.09 12.95 1.62
C ASP A 55 -15.41 12.21 1.87
N GLN A 56 -16.52 12.95 2.00
CA GLN A 56 -17.86 12.39 2.19
C GLN A 56 -18.39 11.73 0.92
N LEU A 57 -18.14 12.29 -0.26
CA LEU A 57 -18.45 11.69 -1.54
C LEU A 57 -17.77 10.32 -1.66
N MET A 58 -16.46 10.24 -1.39
CA MET A 58 -15.73 8.97 -1.46
C MET A 58 -16.20 7.96 -0.41
N ALA A 59 -16.58 8.41 0.79
CA ALA A 59 -17.19 7.54 1.80
C ALA A 59 -18.55 6.98 1.35
N ASP A 60 -19.37 7.76 0.65
CA ASP A 60 -20.64 7.32 0.10
C ASP A 60 -20.44 6.43 -1.15
N ALA A 61 -19.38 6.67 -1.94
CA ALA A 61 -18.96 5.83 -3.06
C ALA A 61 -18.64 4.40 -2.59
N ARG A 62 -17.82 4.26 -1.54
CA ARG A 62 -17.47 2.95 -0.93
C ARG A 62 -18.69 2.20 -0.39
N ARG A 63 -19.79 2.90 -0.13
CA ARG A 63 -21.07 2.31 0.30
C ARG A 63 -22.05 2.09 -0.86
N HIS A 64 -21.64 2.31 -2.11
CA HIS A 64 -22.45 2.20 -3.32
C HIS A 64 -23.79 2.95 -3.24
N ARG A 65 -23.76 4.18 -2.67
CA ARG A 65 -24.97 5.00 -2.53
C ARG A 65 -25.41 5.66 -3.83
N PHE A 66 -24.53 5.67 -4.83
CA PHE A 66 -24.79 6.22 -6.17
C PHE A 66 -23.97 5.47 -7.21
N ASP A 67 -24.31 5.71 -8.49
CA ASP A 67 -23.76 4.98 -9.63
C ASP A 67 -22.86 5.85 -10.51
N ILE A 68 -22.96 7.19 -10.39
CA ILE A 68 -22.25 8.13 -11.25
C ILE A 68 -21.94 9.46 -10.51
N VAL A 69 -20.77 10.01 -10.77
CA VAL A 69 -20.31 11.33 -10.28
C VAL A 69 -20.26 12.30 -11.45
N LEU A 70 -20.94 13.43 -11.31
CA LEU A 70 -20.91 14.54 -12.28
C LEU A 70 -20.11 15.71 -11.71
N VAL A 71 -19.17 16.23 -12.48
CA VAL A 71 -18.37 17.41 -12.12
C VAL A 71 -18.37 18.43 -13.26
N ALA A 72 -18.23 19.72 -12.92
CA ALA A 72 -18.12 20.78 -13.93
C ALA A 72 -16.80 20.68 -14.72
N ALA A 73 -15.71 20.32 -14.04
CA ALA A 73 -14.40 20.11 -14.63
C ALA A 73 -13.55 19.21 -13.69
N PHE A 74 -12.56 18.49 -14.24
CA PHE A 74 -11.73 17.58 -13.44
C PHE A 74 -10.86 18.32 -12.41
N ASP A 75 -10.47 19.58 -12.69
CA ASP A 75 -9.73 20.42 -11.73
C ASP A 75 -10.58 20.77 -10.48
N ARG A 76 -11.88 20.56 -10.52
CA ARG A 76 -12.77 20.72 -9.36
C ARG A 76 -12.63 19.54 -8.39
N ILE A 77 -12.57 18.32 -8.91
CA ILE A 77 -12.46 17.11 -8.07
C ILE A 77 -11.01 16.82 -7.63
N ALA A 78 -10.01 17.24 -8.41
CA ALA A 78 -8.61 16.97 -8.12
C ALA A 78 -7.77 18.25 -7.98
N ARG A 79 -6.61 18.16 -7.29
CA ARG A 79 -5.65 19.26 -7.13
C ARG A 79 -4.56 19.24 -8.18
N ASN A 80 -4.24 18.05 -8.65
CA ASN A 80 -3.24 17.80 -9.67
C ASN A 80 -3.65 16.52 -10.42
N VAL A 81 -2.96 16.25 -11.50
CA VAL A 81 -3.25 15.09 -12.37
C VAL A 81 -3.17 13.78 -11.58
N ARG A 82 -2.16 13.60 -10.73
CA ARG A 82 -2.01 12.38 -9.93
C ARG A 82 -3.21 12.13 -9.03
N HIS A 83 -3.62 13.12 -8.25
CA HIS A 83 -4.81 13.00 -7.40
C HIS A 83 -6.08 12.74 -8.21
N PHE A 84 -6.17 13.28 -9.44
CA PHE A 84 -7.28 12.97 -10.35
C PHE A 84 -7.29 11.49 -10.74
N LEU A 85 -6.11 10.97 -11.11
CA LEU A 85 -5.95 9.58 -11.48
C LEU A 85 -6.29 8.63 -10.31
N ASP A 86 -5.83 8.97 -9.08
CA ASP A 86 -6.14 8.17 -7.87
C ASP A 86 -7.65 8.11 -7.60
N VAL A 87 -8.35 9.26 -7.69
CA VAL A 87 -9.82 9.33 -7.49
C VAL A 87 -10.54 8.55 -8.58
N LEU A 88 -10.12 8.69 -9.83
CA LEU A 88 -10.74 8.03 -10.97
C LEU A 88 -10.55 6.50 -10.90
N ASP A 89 -9.37 6.05 -10.51
CA ASP A 89 -9.07 4.63 -10.31
C ASP A 89 -9.92 4.03 -9.19
N GLU A 90 -10.04 4.73 -8.05
CA GLU A 90 -10.90 4.29 -6.95
C GLU A 90 -12.38 4.21 -7.37
N LEU A 91 -12.92 5.22 -8.06
CA LEU A 91 -14.29 5.20 -8.57
C LEU A 91 -14.51 4.03 -9.54
N ASN A 92 -13.55 3.77 -10.43
CA ASN A 92 -13.59 2.66 -11.36
C ASN A 92 -13.59 1.29 -10.65
N HIS A 93 -12.75 1.10 -9.64
CA HIS A 93 -12.75 -0.13 -8.83
C HIS A 93 -14.08 -0.35 -8.09
N LEU A 94 -14.77 0.73 -7.73
CA LEU A 94 -16.11 0.68 -7.13
C LEU A 94 -17.24 0.54 -8.17
N GLY A 95 -16.92 0.49 -9.46
CA GLY A 95 -17.91 0.42 -10.53
C GLY A 95 -18.75 1.71 -10.70
N ILE A 96 -18.23 2.85 -10.22
CA ILE A 96 -18.89 4.15 -10.28
C ILE A 96 -18.37 4.92 -11.50
N GLU A 97 -19.30 5.39 -12.33
CA GLU A 97 -18.97 6.17 -13.51
C GLU A 97 -18.63 7.61 -13.15
N PHE A 98 -17.80 8.24 -13.98
CA PHE A 98 -17.38 9.63 -13.82
C PHE A 98 -17.66 10.41 -15.11
N VAL A 99 -18.24 11.62 -14.96
CA VAL A 99 -18.48 12.53 -16.08
C VAL A 99 -18.00 13.93 -15.72
N SER A 100 -17.18 14.50 -16.59
CA SER A 100 -16.77 15.92 -16.52
C SER A 100 -17.37 16.69 -17.68
N LYS A 101 -18.10 17.78 -17.36
CA LYS A 101 -18.79 18.60 -18.37
C LYS A 101 -17.82 19.32 -19.29
N ARG A 102 -16.84 20.03 -18.74
CA ARG A 102 -15.92 20.91 -19.49
C ARG A 102 -15.02 20.13 -20.44
N GLU A 103 -14.45 19.04 -19.99
CA GLU A 103 -13.53 18.21 -20.78
C GLU A 103 -14.26 17.18 -21.64
N ASN A 104 -15.58 17.11 -21.52
CA ASN A 104 -16.42 16.10 -22.18
C ASN A 104 -15.92 14.66 -21.96
N VAL A 105 -15.40 14.39 -20.75
CA VAL A 105 -14.96 13.04 -20.34
C VAL A 105 -16.13 12.31 -19.75
N ASP A 106 -16.38 11.11 -20.26
CA ASP A 106 -17.45 10.21 -19.81
C ASP A 106 -16.90 8.79 -19.75
N THR A 107 -16.74 8.26 -18.53
CA THR A 107 -16.15 6.92 -18.33
C THR A 107 -17.12 5.78 -18.62
N SER A 108 -18.40 6.06 -18.87
CA SER A 108 -19.37 5.04 -19.27
C SER A 108 -19.18 4.58 -20.73
N GLY A 109 -18.60 5.46 -21.56
CA GLY A 109 -18.37 5.22 -22.97
C GLY A 109 -17.07 4.47 -23.30
N PRO A 110 -16.89 4.06 -24.59
CA PRO A 110 -15.67 3.36 -25.03
C PRO A 110 -14.39 4.17 -24.81
N LEU A 111 -14.43 5.47 -25.09
CA LEU A 111 -13.30 6.39 -24.90
C LEU A 111 -12.93 6.52 -23.42
N GLY A 112 -13.92 6.61 -22.53
CA GLY A 112 -13.71 6.66 -21.10
C GLY A 112 -13.07 5.38 -20.58
N ARG A 113 -13.51 4.22 -21.04
CA ARG A 113 -12.88 2.93 -20.70
C ARG A 113 -11.42 2.86 -21.16
N ALA A 114 -11.12 3.35 -22.36
CA ALA A 114 -9.74 3.43 -22.85
C ALA A 114 -8.89 4.36 -21.95
N MET A 115 -9.45 5.50 -21.55
CA MET A 115 -8.79 6.43 -20.62
C MET A 115 -8.50 5.79 -19.26
N LEU A 116 -9.46 5.06 -18.69
CA LEU A 116 -9.26 4.31 -17.44
C LEU A 116 -8.16 3.25 -17.54
N THR A 117 -8.08 2.56 -18.69
CA THR A 117 -6.99 1.60 -18.94
C THR A 117 -5.62 2.28 -18.94
N ILE A 118 -5.51 3.46 -19.55
CA ILE A 118 -4.27 4.25 -19.55
C ILE A 118 -3.92 4.71 -18.13
N VAL A 119 -4.91 5.17 -17.37
CA VAL A 119 -4.74 5.57 -15.96
C VAL A 119 -4.22 4.41 -15.11
N GLY A 120 -4.84 3.24 -15.24
CA GLY A 120 -4.39 2.03 -14.54
C GLY A 120 -2.94 1.66 -14.90
N ALA A 121 -2.58 1.70 -16.19
CA ALA A 121 -1.22 1.43 -16.64
C ALA A 121 -0.18 2.42 -16.07
N ILE A 122 -0.53 3.72 -15.99
CA ILE A 122 0.33 4.75 -15.40
C ILE A 122 0.51 4.48 -13.89
N SER A 123 -0.56 4.16 -13.17
CA SER A 123 -0.51 3.85 -11.74
C SER A 123 0.37 2.62 -11.44
N GLU A 124 0.29 1.59 -12.28
CA GLU A 124 1.14 0.40 -12.17
C GLU A 124 2.61 0.70 -12.47
N LEU A 125 2.88 1.52 -13.48
CA LEU A 125 4.23 1.99 -13.80
C LEU A 125 4.84 2.78 -12.64
N GLU A 126 4.10 3.71 -12.04
CA GLU A 126 4.57 4.45 -10.85
C GLU A 126 4.91 3.53 -9.69
N ARG A 127 4.04 2.53 -9.41
CA ARG A 127 4.30 1.54 -8.36
C ARG A 127 5.57 0.73 -8.65
N SER A 128 5.78 0.30 -9.88
CA SER A 128 6.96 -0.46 -10.28
C SER A 128 8.25 0.35 -10.08
N VAL A 129 8.24 1.62 -10.50
CA VAL A 129 9.37 2.55 -10.31
C VAL A 129 9.68 2.78 -8.82
N ILE A 130 8.66 2.90 -7.97
CA ILE A 130 8.86 3.02 -6.51
C ILE A 130 9.52 1.76 -5.96
N VAL A 131 9.03 0.58 -6.33
CA VAL A 131 9.60 -0.71 -5.89
C VAL A 131 11.05 -0.85 -6.34
N GLU A 132 11.37 -0.48 -7.58
CA GLU A 132 12.75 -0.49 -8.09
C GLU A 132 13.66 0.44 -7.29
N ARG A 133 13.22 1.68 -7.01
CA ARG A 133 13.98 2.63 -6.19
C ARG A 133 14.24 2.11 -4.78
N VAL A 134 13.22 1.51 -4.15
CA VAL A 134 13.34 0.91 -2.82
C VAL A 134 14.33 -0.25 -2.84
N ARG A 135 14.23 -1.15 -3.84
CA ARG A 135 15.16 -2.28 -4.01
C ARG A 135 16.60 -1.81 -4.26
N ALA A 136 16.77 -0.80 -5.11
CA ALA A 136 18.09 -0.20 -5.37
C ALA A 136 18.67 0.44 -4.11
N GLY A 137 17.86 1.19 -3.34
CA GLY A 137 18.26 1.77 -2.06
C GLY A 137 18.66 0.72 -1.02
N MET A 138 17.88 -0.36 -0.90
CA MET A 138 18.23 -1.49 -0.01
C MET A 138 19.53 -2.18 -0.44
N ARG A 139 19.73 -2.40 -1.76
CA ARG A 139 20.97 -2.98 -2.29
C ARG A 139 22.16 -2.11 -1.95
N ARG A 140 22.06 -0.79 -2.17
CA ARG A 140 23.11 0.18 -1.82
C ARG A 140 23.41 0.17 -0.33
N ALA A 141 22.39 0.23 0.52
CA ALA A 141 22.58 0.17 1.98
C ALA A 141 23.29 -1.13 2.42
N LYS A 142 22.97 -2.27 1.77
CA LYS A 142 23.66 -3.55 2.03
C LYS A 142 25.12 -3.51 1.62
N LEU A 143 25.45 -2.92 0.47
CA LEU A 143 26.84 -2.77 -0.01
C LEU A 143 27.65 -1.82 0.87
N GLU A 144 27.02 -0.79 1.42
CA GLU A 144 27.62 0.15 2.38
C GLU A 144 27.73 -0.44 3.82
N GLY A 145 27.40 -1.72 3.99
CA GLY A 145 27.42 -2.38 5.30
C GLY A 145 26.31 -1.94 6.26
N ARG A 146 25.38 -1.14 5.79
CA ARG A 146 24.25 -0.69 6.63
C ARG A 146 23.30 -1.84 6.85
N ARG A 147 22.85 -1.96 8.08
CA ARG A 147 21.90 -2.98 8.44
C ARG A 147 20.52 -2.67 7.88
N ILE A 148 19.92 -3.67 7.22
CA ILE A 148 18.56 -3.60 6.70
C ILE A 148 17.66 -4.47 7.58
N GLY A 149 16.49 -3.94 7.96
CA GLY A 149 15.48 -4.63 8.74
C GLY A 149 15.51 -4.28 10.23
N ARG A 150 14.75 -5.03 11.02
CA ARG A 150 14.61 -4.80 12.46
C ARG A 150 15.94 -5.04 13.17
N ALA A 151 16.31 -4.15 14.08
CA ALA A 151 17.48 -4.33 14.95
C ALA A 151 17.38 -5.67 15.70
N PRO A 152 18.51 -6.37 15.95
CA PRO A 152 18.48 -7.54 16.80
C PRO A 152 18.00 -7.15 18.19
N LEU A 153 17.41 -8.11 18.85
CA LEU A 153 17.14 -7.98 20.28
C LEU A 153 18.49 -7.95 21.00
N ASP A 154 18.65 -6.96 21.86
CA ASP A 154 19.80 -6.86 22.79
C ASP A 154 19.55 -7.80 23.96
N ILE A 155 19.83 -9.07 23.74
CA ILE A 155 19.70 -10.15 24.74
C ILE A 155 20.87 -11.10 24.64
N ASP A 156 21.30 -11.62 25.78
CA ASP A 156 22.27 -12.69 25.81
C ASP A 156 21.61 -14.00 25.34
N ARG A 157 21.85 -14.33 24.06
CA ARG A 157 21.28 -15.53 23.44
C ARG A 157 21.78 -16.82 24.07
N ALA A 158 23.05 -16.85 24.51
CA ALA A 158 23.64 -18.01 25.14
C ALA A 158 22.98 -18.29 26.50
N GLN A 159 22.73 -17.26 27.29
CA GLN A 159 22.07 -17.37 28.57
C GLN A 159 20.60 -17.77 28.44
N VAL A 160 19.87 -17.25 27.42
CA VAL A 160 18.49 -17.68 27.11
C VAL A 160 18.43 -19.17 26.83
N VAL A 161 19.39 -19.69 26.06
CA VAL A 161 19.46 -21.12 25.72
C VAL A 161 19.84 -21.93 26.95
N ALA A 162 20.82 -21.49 27.77
CA ALA A 162 21.27 -22.15 28.99
C ALA A 162 20.11 -22.29 29.99
N ASP A 163 19.38 -21.22 30.27
CA ASP A 163 18.22 -21.24 31.16
C ASP A 163 17.15 -22.24 30.72
N ARG A 164 16.91 -22.30 29.41
CA ARG A 164 15.97 -23.28 28.85
C ARG A 164 16.44 -24.72 28.98
N LEU A 165 17.73 -24.97 28.80
CA LEU A 165 18.33 -26.31 28.98
C LEU A 165 18.39 -26.70 30.44
N ALA A 166 18.53 -25.77 31.39
CA ALA A 166 18.42 -25.99 32.81
C ALA A 166 17.01 -26.32 33.33
N GLY A 167 16.01 -26.44 32.40
CA GLY A 167 14.64 -26.88 32.74
C GLY A 167 13.63 -25.75 32.92
N MET A 168 14.01 -24.46 32.77
CA MET A 168 13.05 -23.35 32.87
C MET A 168 11.97 -23.48 31.77
N SER A 169 10.72 -23.17 32.10
CA SER A 169 9.62 -23.19 31.13
C SER A 169 9.80 -22.09 30.06
N LEU A 170 9.30 -22.32 28.84
CA LEU A 170 9.33 -21.30 27.79
C LEU A 170 8.71 -19.96 28.22
N THR A 171 7.66 -20.05 29.05
CA THR A 171 6.96 -18.84 29.56
C THR A 171 7.82 -18.09 30.58
N SER A 172 8.52 -18.82 31.47
CA SER A 172 9.41 -18.21 32.47
C SER A 172 10.61 -17.54 31.81
N VAL A 173 11.27 -18.22 30.85
CA VAL A 173 12.36 -17.63 30.06
C VAL A 173 11.90 -16.41 29.27
N ALA A 174 10.74 -16.48 28.60
CA ALA A 174 10.19 -15.36 27.85
C ALA A 174 9.93 -14.13 28.73
N LYS A 175 9.41 -14.33 29.96
CA LYS A 175 9.21 -13.26 30.95
C LYS A 175 10.55 -12.67 31.44
N LYS A 176 11.51 -13.53 31.77
CA LYS A 176 12.82 -13.11 32.30
C LYS A 176 13.58 -12.20 31.34
N TYR A 177 13.52 -12.49 30.05
CA TYR A 177 14.24 -11.74 29.00
C TYR A 177 13.37 -10.74 28.22
N HIS A 178 12.12 -10.51 28.63
CA HIS A 178 11.16 -9.61 27.98
C HIS A 178 10.98 -9.88 26.48
N VAL A 179 10.94 -11.15 26.10
CA VAL A 179 10.76 -11.59 24.71
C VAL A 179 9.54 -12.49 24.55
N SER A 180 9.14 -12.72 23.31
CA SER A 180 8.05 -13.66 23.04
C SER A 180 8.50 -15.14 23.22
N ARG A 181 7.56 -16.01 23.58
CA ARG A 181 7.80 -17.46 23.61
C ARG A 181 8.34 -18.00 22.28
N ALA A 182 7.83 -17.46 21.15
CA ALA A 182 8.29 -17.82 19.82
C ALA A 182 9.77 -17.45 19.60
N THR A 183 10.23 -16.33 20.15
CA THR A 183 11.65 -15.93 20.10
C THR A 183 12.52 -16.94 20.86
N VAL A 184 12.13 -17.31 22.08
CA VAL A 184 12.86 -18.34 22.88
C VAL A 184 12.93 -19.66 22.11
N CYS A 185 11.81 -20.13 21.57
CA CYS A 185 11.75 -21.36 20.79
C CYS A 185 12.71 -21.36 19.60
N ARG A 186 12.74 -20.24 18.85
CA ARG A 186 13.63 -20.06 17.70
C ARG A 186 15.11 -20.11 18.12
N LEU A 187 15.49 -19.39 19.17
CA LEU A 187 16.86 -19.38 19.67
C LEU A 187 17.35 -20.76 20.11
N VAL A 188 16.49 -21.50 20.80
CA VAL A 188 16.81 -22.87 21.24
C VAL A 188 16.95 -23.82 20.05
N ASN A 189 16.07 -23.70 19.04
CA ASN A 189 16.16 -24.52 17.84
C ASN A 189 17.40 -24.19 16.98
N GLU A 190 17.75 -22.90 16.84
CA GLU A 190 18.99 -22.47 16.20
C GLU A 190 20.23 -23.06 16.90
N ALA A 191 20.28 -23.01 18.22
CA ALA A 191 21.38 -23.58 18.99
C ALA A 191 21.46 -25.12 18.89
N ARG A 192 20.34 -25.81 18.80
CA ARG A 192 20.27 -27.28 18.57
C ARG A 192 20.74 -27.64 17.16
N GLY A 193 20.31 -26.86 16.14
CA GLY A 193 20.74 -27.05 14.75
C GLY A 193 22.25 -26.86 14.56
N LEU A 194 22.83 -25.84 15.19
CA LEU A 194 24.29 -25.63 15.18
C LEU A 194 25.05 -26.80 15.82
N LYS A 195 24.54 -27.38 16.93
CA LYS A 195 25.15 -28.56 17.57
C LYS A 195 25.06 -29.82 16.69
N SER A 196 23.98 -29.99 15.94
CA SER A 196 23.85 -31.14 15.01
C SER A 196 24.80 -31.06 13.81
N HIS A 197 25.12 -29.86 13.32
CA HIS A 197 26.10 -29.66 12.26
C HIS A 197 27.53 -29.83 12.76
N ALA A 198 27.87 -29.36 13.96
CA ALA A 198 29.18 -29.56 14.56
C ALA A 198 29.46 -31.04 14.88
N GLY A 199 28.45 -31.77 15.39
CA GLY A 199 28.58 -33.20 15.68
C GLY A 199 28.68 -34.10 14.42
N ASN A 200 28.22 -33.62 13.25
CA ASN A 200 28.45 -34.31 11.98
C ASN A 200 29.81 -34.04 11.34
N LEU A 201 30.45 -32.93 11.65
CA LEU A 201 31.80 -32.60 11.20
C LEU A 201 32.88 -33.40 11.98
N GLU A 202 32.68 -33.65 13.29
CA GLU A 202 33.58 -34.48 14.09
C GLU A 202 33.53 -35.97 13.71
N LYS A 203 32.44 -36.44 13.13
CA LYS A 203 32.29 -37.83 12.65
C LYS A 203 32.84 -38.08 11.23
N ALA A 204 33.25 -37.02 10.51
CA ALA A 204 33.67 -37.08 9.11
C ALA A 204 35.18 -36.98 8.88
N VAL A 205 36.01 -37.10 9.91
CA VAL A 205 37.45 -37.19 9.76
C VAL A 205 37.85 -38.67 9.85
N PRO A 206 38.09 -39.39 8.73
CA PRO A 206 38.76 -40.68 8.79
C PRO A 206 40.26 -40.43 9.03
N LEU A 207 40.76 -41.04 10.11
CA LEU A 207 42.19 -41.26 10.32
C LEU A 207 42.68 -42.09 9.17
N THR A 208 43.33 -41.50 8.18
CA THR A 208 44.15 -42.25 7.23
C THR A 208 45.56 -42.32 7.75
N GLU A 209 45.87 -43.55 7.99
CA GLU A 209 47.12 -44.14 8.46
C GLU A 209 48.35 -43.70 7.71
N THR A 210 49.37 -43.51 8.49
CA THR A 210 50.77 -43.63 8.14
C THR A 210 51.07 -44.96 7.42
N GLY A 211 51.67 -44.92 6.26
CA GLY A 211 52.10 -46.14 5.57
C GLY A 211 53.14 -45.91 4.47
N ASN A 212 54.40 -46.01 4.91
CA ASN A 212 55.53 -46.48 4.06
C ASN A 212 56.09 -45.69 2.90
N LEU A 213 57.12 -44.96 3.23
CA LEU A 213 58.31 -44.81 2.35
C LEU A 213 59.10 -46.11 2.39
N GLN A 214 59.24 -46.80 1.28
CA GLN A 214 60.44 -47.65 0.94
C GLN A 214 60.62 -47.73 -0.57
N ALA A 215 61.70 -47.08 -1.02
CA ALA A 215 62.80 -47.55 -1.83
C ALA A 215 62.43 -48.35 -3.09
N ALA A 216 62.82 -47.89 -4.24
CA ALA A 216 63.96 -48.51 -5.00
C ALA A 216 63.99 -47.97 -6.44
N ALA A 217 65.23 -47.67 -6.82
CA ALA A 217 65.82 -47.65 -8.14
C ALA A 217 65.46 -46.59 -9.14
#